data_02514a1f72231a1f0425e009615bce3d
#
_entry.id   02514a1f72231a1f0425e009615bce3d
#
_cell.length_a   1.000
_cell.length_b   1.000
_cell.length_c   1.000
_cell.angle_alpha   90.00
_cell.angle_beta   90.00
_cell.angle_gamma   90.00
#
_symmetry.space_group_name_H-M   'P 1'
#
loop_
_entity.id
_entity.type
_entity.pdbx_description
1 polymer ?
#
loop_
_entity_poly.entity_id
_entity_poly.type
_entity_poly.pdbx_seq_one_letter_code
_entity_poly.pdbx_strand_id
1 'polypeptide(L)'
;MSQVPRLTVGLAVYNGENFLAESLEALLGQSYEDFELVISDNASTDGSADICHRYAKRDSRIRYFRQPRNIGSAPNHNFVIHQARGELFKTAAHDDLYGRELLELCVAALDDDPGIVLAHSWSAVIDENAEVTKVVDYPVNTAAPEATERFRSMLFDGWGDDEGGVVRTDVLRRGALHGSYHFADRTFTIELALHGPFFMVPDYLYFRRYHSGQAGKISNIRRRCANLDPRRANRLANPVARLYAEYIWGYVSAIRRAPLSAAEKGHCYRVLARWIAGRAAPVTSRTLTRSGLSGEETFAPPPREISVDAVVARGERRVQ
;
A
#
# COMPACT_ATOMS: atom_id res chain seq x y z
N MET A 1 29.04 16.00 0.41
CA MET A 1 27.84 15.68 -0.39
C MET A 1 27.09 14.63 0.39
N SER A 2 25.84 14.86 0.79
CA SER A 2 25.04 13.82 1.45
C SER A 2 24.82 12.67 0.45
N GLN A 3 25.19 11.47 0.85
CA GLN A 3 24.99 10.27 0.05
C GLN A 3 23.48 10.13 -0.23
N VAL A 4 23.10 9.78 -1.47
CA VAL A 4 21.71 9.51 -1.80
C VAL A 4 21.30 8.23 -1.06
N PRO A 5 20.25 8.22 -0.23
CA PRO A 5 19.85 7.04 0.49
C PRO A 5 19.38 5.95 -0.47
N ARG A 6 19.60 4.69 -0.12
CA ARG A 6 19.17 3.52 -0.91
C ARG A 6 17.64 3.41 -0.98
N LEU A 7 16.97 3.70 0.14
CA LEU A 7 15.51 3.58 0.29
C LEU A 7 14.89 4.94 0.62
N THR A 8 13.74 5.25 0.03
CA THR A 8 12.84 6.31 0.48
C THR A 8 11.60 5.70 1.11
N VAL A 9 11.32 6.07 2.37
CA VAL A 9 10.04 5.82 3.01
C VAL A 9 9.18 7.06 2.82
N GLY A 10 8.00 6.91 2.19
CA GLY A 10 7.07 8.02 1.92
C GLY A 10 5.84 7.93 2.81
N LEU A 11 5.63 8.91 3.69
CA LEU A 11 4.51 8.99 4.61
C LEU A 11 3.63 10.19 4.27
N ALA A 12 2.39 9.91 3.84
CA ALA A 12 1.36 10.91 3.59
C ALA A 12 0.42 10.98 4.79
N VAL A 13 0.32 12.14 5.44
CA VAL A 13 -0.50 12.33 6.65
C VAL A 13 -1.56 13.42 6.47
N TYR A 14 -2.72 13.20 7.08
CA TYR A 14 -3.77 14.20 7.27
C TYR A 14 -4.54 13.91 8.55
N ASN A 15 -4.45 14.81 9.54
CA ASN A 15 -5.10 14.69 10.85
C ASN A 15 -4.81 13.34 11.53
N GLY A 16 -3.54 13.04 11.72
CA GLY A 16 -3.06 11.76 12.26
C GLY A 16 -2.50 11.84 13.68
N GLU A 17 -2.76 12.91 14.45
CA GLU A 17 -2.11 13.17 15.73
C GLU A 17 -2.17 12.00 16.74
N ASN A 18 -3.22 11.16 16.65
CA ASN A 18 -3.44 10.08 17.59
C ASN A 18 -2.39 8.94 17.49
N PHE A 19 -1.91 8.64 16.28
CA PHE A 19 -1.05 7.47 16.04
C PHE A 19 0.28 7.82 15.35
N LEU A 20 0.42 9.04 14.81
CA LEU A 20 1.58 9.46 14.03
C LEU A 20 2.90 9.33 14.80
N ALA A 21 2.93 9.67 16.09
CA ALA A 21 4.14 9.57 16.88
C ALA A 21 4.64 8.13 17.01
N GLU A 22 3.71 7.20 17.28
CA GLU A 22 3.99 5.77 17.40
C GLU A 22 4.46 5.17 16.07
N SER A 23 3.81 5.53 14.97
CA SER A 23 4.21 5.12 13.62
C SER A 23 5.61 5.65 13.26
N LEU A 24 5.92 6.91 13.61
CA LEU A 24 7.26 7.48 13.38
C LEU A 24 8.34 6.79 14.19
N GLU A 25 8.09 6.46 15.47
CA GLU A 25 9.06 5.71 16.29
C GLU A 25 9.33 4.32 15.69
N ALA A 26 8.29 3.60 15.22
CA ALA A 26 8.45 2.29 14.57
C ALA A 26 9.24 2.39 13.24
N LEU A 27 9.04 3.44 12.45
CA LEU A 27 9.78 3.67 11.22
C LEU A 27 11.23 4.08 11.46
N LEU A 28 11.48 4.99 12.40
CA LEU A 28 12.84 5.46 12.69
C LEU A 28 13.67 4.42 13.46
N GLY A 29 13.02 3.49 14.15
CA GLY A 29 13.61 2.36 14.88
C GLY A 29 13.93 1.14 14.02
N GLN A 30 13.79 1.18 12.68
CA GLN A 30 14.14 0.06 11.81
C GLN A 30 15.62 -0.31 11.91
N SER A 31 15.96 -1.61 11.78
CA SER A 31 17.34 -2.09 11.74
C SER A 31 18.11 -1.66 10.50
N TYR A 32 17.42 -1.42 9.41
CA TYR A 32 17.98 -0.86 8.18
C TYR A 32 18.09 0.66 8.29
N GLU A 33 19.28 1.23 8.17
CA GLU A 33 19.55 2.66 8.44
C GLU A 33 19.70 3.52 7.19
N ASP A 34 20.01 2.92 6.02
CA ASP A 34 20.24 3.67 4.77
C ASP A 34 18.93 4.06 4.07
N PHE A 35 18.13 4.88 4.74
CA PHE A 35 16.89 5.42 4.20
C PHE A 35 16.67 6.90 4.53
N GLU A 36 15.86 7.56 3.73
CA GLU A 36 15.20 8.83 4.05
C GLU A 36 13.72 8.62 4.34
N LEU A 37 13.15 9.44 5.21
CA LEU A 37 11.71 9.51 5.47
C LEU A 37 11.15 10.81 4.92
N VAL A 38 10.37 10.72 3.85
CA VAL A 38 9.66 11.87 3.25
C VAL A 38 8.26 11.93 3.82
N ILE A 39 7.98 12.96 4.62
CA ILE A 39 6.65 13.19 5.21
C ILE A 39 5.95 14.32 4.42
N SER A 40 4.73 14.06 3.95
CA SER A 40 3.86 15.08 3.36
C SER A 40 2.60 15.27 4.20
N ASP A 41 2.55 16.36 4.95
CA ASP A 41 1.38 16.80 5.71
C ASP A 41 0.39 17.51 4.78
N ASN A 42 -0.78 16.94 4.59
CA ASN A 42 -1.84 17.41 3.71
C ASN A 42 -2.64 18.59 4.29
N ALA A 43 -1.96 19.57 4.87
CA ALA A 43 -2.54 20.70 5.59
C ALA A 43 -3.40 20.28 6.81
N SER A 44 -2.85 19.40 7.66
CA SER A 44 -3.51 18.97 8.89
C SER A 44 -3.91 20.14 9.79
N THR A 45 -5.04 19.99 10.48
CA THR A 45 -5.64 21.00 11.38
C THR A 45 -5.57 20.61 12.86
N ASP A 46 -5.00 19.43 13.15
CA ASP A 46 -4.71 18.89 14.47
C ASP A 46 -3.23 19.04 14.83
N GLY A 47 -2.74 18.31 15.84
CA GLY A 47 -1.34 18.32 16.30
C GLY A 47 -0.34 17.65 15.37
N SER A 48 -0.75 17.11 14.19
CA SER A 48 0.14 16.37 13.30
C SER A 48 1.36 17.17 12.84
N ALA A 49 1.18 18.47 12.50
CA ALA A 49 2.27 19.32 12.06
C ALA A 49 3.35 19.49 13.14
N ASP A 50 2.93 19.69 14.40
CA ASP A 50 3.85 19.85 15.53
C ASP A 50 4.63 18.57 15.81
N ILE A 51 3.96 17.41 15.68
CA ILE A 51 4.61 16.10 15.75
C ILE A 51 5.69 15.99 14.67
N CYS A 52 5.33 16.20 13.39
CA CYS A 52 6.27 16.13 12.28
C CYS A 52 7.48 17.06 12.47
N HIS A 53 7.26 18.30 12.88
CA HIS A 53 8.35 19.26 13.13
C HIS A 53 9.28 18.80 14.28
N ARG A 54 8.72 18.22 15.34
CA ARG A 54 9.49 17.71 16.48
C ARG A 54 10.41 16.56 16.05
N TYR A 55 9.90 15.61 15.27
CA TYR A 55 10.69 14.48 14.76
C TYR A 55 11.72 14.92 13.73
N ALA A 56 11.37 15.81 12.79
CA ALA A 56 12.31 16.33 11.79
C ALA A 56 13.48 17.11 12.40
N LYS A 57 13.32 17.70 13.60
CA LYS A 57 14.44 18.32 14.34
C LYS A 57 15.35 17.29 15.03
N ARG A 58 14.85 16.11 15.34
CA ARG A 58 15.58 15.06 16.07
C ARG A 58 16.30 14.08 15.14
N ASP A 59 15.80 13.88 13.91
CA ASP A 59 16.34 12.89 12.96
C ASP A 59 16.55 13.52 11.58
N SER A 60 17.80 13.58 11.15
CA SER A 60 18.20 14.18 9.88
C SER A 60 17.77 13.40 8.63
N ARG A 61 17.32 12.15 8.80
CA ARG A 61 16.73 11.34 7.71
C ARG A 61 15.38 11.88 7.26
N ILE A 62 14.70 12.70 8.08
CA ILE A 62 13.35 13.22 7.80
C ILE A 62 13.41 14.45 6.90
N ARG A 63 12.63 14.40 5.82
CA ARG A 63 12.30 15.54 4.96
C ARG A 63 10.81 15.82 5.06
N TYR A 64 10.46 16.89 5.77
CA TYR A 64 9.07 17.28 6.00
C TYR A 64 8.61 18.34 5.01
N PHE A 65 7.42 18.11 4.43
CA PHE A 65 6.72 19.01 3.53
C PHE A 65 5.30 19.23 4.04
N ARG A 66 4.83 20.47 4.06
CA ARG A 66 3.43 20.78 4.35
C ARG A 66 2.76 21.31 3.10
N GLN A 67 1.63 20.72 2.73
CA GLN A 67 0.84 21.19 1.60
C GLN A 67 0.12 22.50 1.98
N PRO A 68 -0.06 23.45 1.04
CA PRO A 68 -0.73 24.72 1.32
C PRO A 68 -2.23 24.57 1.61
N ARG A 69 -2.82 23.44 1.24
CA ARG A 69 -4.22 23.04 1.46
C ARG A 69 -4.34 21.53 1.37
N ASN A 70 -5.46 20.98 1.86
CA ASN A 70 -5.78 19.57 1.63
C ASN A 70 -6.00 19.32 0.12
N ILE A 71 -5.09 18.55 -0.49
CA ILE A 71 -5.09 18.20 -1.92
C ILE A 71 -5.73 16.83 -2.18
N GLY A 72 -6.14 16.09 -1.12
CA GLY A 72 -6.62 14.73 -1.16
C GLY A 72 -5.54 13.69 -0.90
N SER A 73 -5.93 12.48 -0.50
CA SER A 73 -4.95 11.45 -0.12
C SER A 73 -4.16 10.94 -1.32
N ALA A 74 -4.77 10.72 -2.49
CA ALA A 74 -4.07 10.22 -3.67
C ALA A 74 -2.99 11.19 -4.18
N PRO A 75 -3.25 12.49 -4.41
CA PRO A 75 -2.19 13.44 -4.73
C PRO A 75 -1.11 13.59 -3.64
N ASN A 76 -1.48 13.41 -2.36
CA ASN A 76 -0.53 13.48 -1.26
C ASN A 76 0.43 12.28 -1.23
N HIS A 77 -0.08 11.06 -1.48
CA HIS A 77 0.76 9.88 -1.70
C HIS A 77 1.65 10.03 -2.94
N ASN A 78 1.09 10.51 -4.04
CA ASN A 78 1.87 10.76 -5.26
C ASN A 78 2.99 11.79 -5.04
N PHE A 79 2.75 12.80 -4.20
CA PHE A 79 3.75 13.78 -3.85
C PHE A 79 4.98 13.13 -3.19
N VAL A 80 4.81 12.25 -2.20
CA VAL A 80 5.95 11.59 -1.54
C VAL A 80 6.71 10.68 -2.51
N ILE A 81 6.01 10.01 -3.44
CA ILE A 81 6.66 9.22 -4.50
C ILE A 81 7.51 10.11 -5.42
N HIS A 82 7.01 11.29 -5.79
CA HIS A 82 7.77 12.24 -6.61
C HIS A 82 8.99 12.83 -5.89
N GLN A 83 8.94 12.92 -4.56
CA GLN A 83 10.07 13.39 -3.74
C GLN A 83 11.12 12.31 -3.47
N ALA A 84 10.84 11.04 -3.81
CA ALA A 84 11.74 9.92 -3.56
C ALA A 84 13.08 10.09 -4.29
N ARG A 85 14.19 9.86 -3.58
CA ARG A 85 15.55 9.86 -4.11
C ARG A 85 16.15 8.45 -4.16
N GLY A 86 15.64 7.54 -3.31
CA GLY A 86 16.11 6.17 -3.22
C GLY A 86 15.78 5.33 -4.46
N GLU A 87 16.59 4.32 -4.71
CA GLU A 87 16.33 3.29 -5.73
C GLU A 87 15.17 2.38 -5.33
N LEU A 88 14.89 2.31 -4.03
CA LEU A 88 13.77 1.60 -3.44
C LEU A 88 12.80 2.60 -2.79
N PHE A 89 11.54 2.24 -2.72
CA PHE A 89 10.48 3.05 -2.12
C PHE A 89 9.56 2.20 -1.26
N LYS A 90 9.14 2.73 -0.12
CA LYS A 90 8.09 2.16 0.73
C LYS A 90 7.02 3.22 1.00
N THR A 91 5.75 2.88 0.76
CA THR A 91 4.63 3.65 1.31
C THR A 91 4.46 3.34 2.79
N ALA A 92 4.31 4.37 3.62
CA ALA A 92 3.98 4.23 5.02
C ALA A 92 2.70 4.98 5.37
N ALA A 93 1.86 4.36 6.20
CA ALA A 93 0.70 4.99 6.81
C ALA A 93 1.08 5.62 8.15
N HIS A 94 0.34 6.63 8.56
CA HIS A 94 0.59 7.37 9.79
C HIS A 94 -0.01 6.71 11.06
N ASP A 95 -0.78 5.66 10.86
CA ASP A 95 -1.55 4.95 11.89
C ASP A 95 -1.12 3.48 12.07
N ASP A 96 -0.24 2.96 11.20
CA ASP A 96 0.24 1.59 11.23
C ASP A 96 1.56 1.45 12.01
N LEU A 97 1.90 0.19 12.38
CA LEU A 97 3.17 -0.15 13.01
C LEU A 97 3.99 -1.10 12.13
N TYR A 98 5.31 -1.05 12.33
CA TYR A 98 6.28 -1.74 11.50
C TYR A 98 7.27 -2.49 12.37
N GLY A 99 7.39 -3.80 12.18
CA GLY A 99 8.39 -4.62 12.83
C GLY A 99 9.80 -4.13 12.46
N ARG A 100 10.71 -4.17 13.43
CA ARG A 100 12.04 -3.58 13.32
C ARG A 100 12.87 -4.07 12.13
N GLU A 101 12.68 -5.32 11.72
CA GLU A 101 13.45 -5.95 10.63
C GLU A 101 12.74 -5.83 9.26
N LEU A 102 11.60 -5.15 9.17
CA LEU A 102 10.80 -5.09 7.93
C LEU A 102 11.60 -4.54 6.74
N LEU A 103 12.24 -3.39 6.92
CA LEU A 103 12.99 -2.77 5.83
C LEU A 103 14.20 -3.61 5.44
N GLU A 104 14.94 -4.13 6.40
CA GLU A 104 16.14 -4.96 6.18
C GLU A 104 15.81 -6.21 5.37
N LEU A 105 14.79 -6.96 5.77
CA LEU A 105 14.42 -8.21 5.10
C LEU A 105 13.82 -7.97 3.71
N CYS A 106 13.03 -6.90 3.54
CA CYS A 106 12.51 -6.54 2.23
C CYS A 106 13.60 -6.06 1.27
N VAL A 107 14.55 -5.25 1.75
CA VAL A 107 15.69 -4.79 0.95
C VAL A 107 16.58 -5.97 0.55
N ALA A 108 16.90 -6.86 1.50
CA ALA A 108 17.69 -8.06 1.22
C ALA A 108 17.05 -8.93 0.13
N ALA A 109 15.74 -9.17 0.20
CA ALA A 109 15.02 -9.95 -0.82
C ALA A 109 15.08 -9.31 -2.21
N LEU A 110 15.01 -7.97 -2.28
CA LEU A 110 15.13 -7.23 -3.55
C LEU A 110 16.57 -7.21 -4.09
N ASP A 111 17.57 -7.27 -3.21
CA ASP A 111 18.99 -7.33 -3.62
C ASP A 111 19.38 -8.74 -4.09
N ASP A 112 18.82 -9.79 -3.46
CA ASP A 112 19.09 -11.18 -3.82
C ASP A 112 18.52 -11.56 -5.21
N ASP A 113 17.35 -11.03 -5.58
CA ASP A 113 16.74 -11.29 -6.89
C ASP A 113 16.31 -9.99 -7.59
N PRO A 114 17.07 -9.53 -8.61
CA PRO A 114 16.71 -8.36 -9.42
C PRO A 114 15.39 -8.48 -10.18
N GLY A 115 14.84 -9.67 -10.36
CA GLY A 115 13.55 -9.92 -11.01
C GLY A 115 12.35 -9.55 -10.13
N ILE A 116 12.51 -9.57 -8.80
CA ILE A 116 11.47 -9.19 -7.84
C ILE A 116 11.27 -7.68 -7.89
N VAL A 117 10.01 -7.23 -8.01
CA VAL A 117 9.68 -5.80 -8.07
C VAL A 117 9.19 -5.25 -6.75
N LEU A 118 8.64 -6.08 -5.88
CA LEU A 118 8.12 -5.72 -4.57
C LEU A 118 8.41 -6.83 -3.57
N ALA A 119 8.88 -6.45 -2.37
CA ALA A 119 8.99 -7.35 -1.22
C ALA A 119 8.12 -6.83 -0.08
N HIS A 120 7.30 -7.69 0.50
CA HIS A 120 6.43 -7.39 1.64
C HIS A 120 6.51 -8.50 2.69
N SER A 121 5.87 -8.32 3.84
CA SER A 121 5.82 -9.33 4.89
C SER A 121 4.40 -9.85 5.11
N TRP A 122 4.26 -10.89 5.92
CA TRP A 122 2.99 -11.19 6.53
C TRP A 122 2.49 -9.98 7.31
N SER A 123 1.16 -9.80 7.36
CA SER A 123 0.53 -8.68 8.05
C SER A 123 -0.50 -9.14 9.07
N ALA A 124 -0.64 -8.34 10.12
CA ALA A 124 -1.67 -8.51 11.14
C ALA A 124 -2.48 -7.22 11.31
N VAL A 125 -3.68 -7.35 11.80
CA VAL A 125 -4.55 -6.23 12.15
C VAL A 125 -4.47 -5.98 13.64
N ILE A 126 -4.21 -4.74 14.01
CA ILE A 126 -4.19 -4.27 15.39
C ILE A 126 -5.34 -3.32 15.67
N ASP A 127 -5.75 -3.22 16.92
CA ASP A 127 -6.72 -2.23 17.39
C ASP A 127 -6.07 -0.89 17.78
N GLU A 128 -6.85 0.01 18.39
CA GLU A 128 -6.38 1.32 18.84
C GLU A 128 -5.31 1.24 19.94
N ASN A 129 -5.21 0.11 20.66
CA ASN A 129 -4.23 -0.16 21.72
C ASN A 129 -3.01 -0.96 21.24
N ALA A 130 -2.87 -1.16 19.92
CA ALA A 130 -1.84 -2.00 19.30
C ALA A 130 -1.95 -3.50 19.61
N GLU A 131 -3.12 -3.98 20.09
CA GLU A 131 -3.35 -5.41 20.32
C GLU A 131 -3.72 -6.11 18.99
N VAL A 132 -3.09 -7.26 18.72
CA VAL A 132 -3.36 -8.03 17.49
C VAL A 132 -4.75 -8.68 17.61
N THR A 133 -5.63 -8.32 16.69
CA THR A 133 -7.01 -8.84 16.65
C THR A 133 -7.19 -9.99 15.66
N LYS A 134 -6.44 -9.99 14.56
CA LYS A 134 -6.48 -11.01 13.50
C LYS A 134 -5.26 -10.89 12.59
N VAL A 135 -5.01 -11.92 11.80
CA VAL A 135 -3.97 -11.88 10.75
C VAL A 135 -4.64 -11.78 9.38
N VAL A 136 -3.92 -11.18 8.44
CA VAL A 136 -4.38 -11.07 7.04
C VAL A 136 -3.93 -12.33 6.31
N ASP A 137 -4.89 -13.00 5.70
CA ASP A 137 -4.63 -14.12 4.80
C ASP A 137 -4.21 -13.58 3.43
N TYR A 138 -3.18 -14.17 2.82
CA TYR A 138 -2.65 -13.74 1.53
C TYR A 138 -2.82 -14.84 0.49
N PRO A 139 -4.02 -14.97 -0.12
CA PRO A 139 -4.34 -16.06 -1.04
C PRO A 139 -3.83 -15.82 -2.46
N VAL A 140 -3.26 -14.66 -2.75
CA VAL A 140 -2.86 -14.26 -4.11
C VAL A 140 -1.49 -14.80 -4.50
N ASN A 141 -1.38 -15.32 -5.73
CA ASN A 141 -0.13 -15.87 -6.26
C ASN A 141 0.68 -14.80 -7.00
N THR A 142 1.17 -13.81 -6.24
CA THR A 142 2.02 -12.73 -6.78
C THR A 142 3.47 -13.14 -7.02
N ALA A 143 3.89 -14.31 -6.50
CA ALA A 143 5.21 -14.89 -6.74
C ALA A 143 5.30 -15.68 -8.06
N ALA A 144 4.18 -15.93 -8.76
CA ALA A 144 4.19 -16.65 -10.02
C ALA A 144 5.16 -16.02 -11.03
N PRO A 145 5.97 -16.80 -11.78
CA PRO A 145 6.86 -16.26 -12.81
C PRO A 145 6.09 -15.59 -13.95
N GLU A 146 4.90 -16.10 -14.31
CA GLU A 146 4.09 -15.57 -15.40
C GLU A 146 3.25 -14.37 -14.95
N ALA A 147 3.45 -13.22 -15.60
CA ALA A 147 2.68 -12.01 -15.32
C ALA A 147 1.16 -12.20 -15.49
N THR A 148 0.75 -13.05 -16.42
CA THR A 148 -0.67 -13.37 -16.68
C THR A 148 -1.30 -14.12 -15.51
N GLU A 149 -0.55 -14.99 -14.83
CA GLU A 149 -1.02 -15.70 -13.65
C GLU A 149 -1.10 -14.76 -12.43
N ARG A 150 -0.08 -13.92 -12.19
CA ARG A 150 -0.15 -12.89 -11.14
C ARG A 150 -1.38 -12.00 -11.31
N PHE A 151 -1.60 -11.52 -12.54
CA PHE A 151 -2.77 -10.68 -12.87
C PHE A 151 -4.10 -11.43 -12.63
N ARG A 152 -4.19 -12.71 -13.05
CA ARG A 152 -5.38 -13.53 -12.81
C ARG A 152 -5.64 -13.69 -11.32
N SER A 153 -4.61 -14.08 -10.58
CA SER A 153 -4.73 -14.35 -9.15
C SER A 153 -5.20 -13.10 -8.40
N MET A 154 -4.61 -11.95 -8.65
CA MET A 154 -5.01 -10.70 -8.00
C MET A 154 -6.42 -10.23 -8.38
N LEU A 155 -6.99 -10.67 -9.49
CA LEU A 155 -8.38 -10.37 -9.85
C LEU A 155 -9.38 -11.32 -9.20
N PHE A 156 -9.04 -12.61 -9.01
CA PHE A 156 -10.00 -13.67 -8.68
C PHE A 156 -9.80 -14.29 -7.30
N ASP A 157 -8.55 -14.39 -6.80
CA ASP A 157 -8.26 -15.22 -5.63
C ASP A 157 -8.28 -14.42 -4.30
N GLY A 158 -8.32 -13.10 -4.35
CA GLY A 158 -8.42 -12.27 -3.15
C GLY A 158 -7.63 -10.99 -3.20
N TRP A 159 -7.24 -10.53 -2.04
CA TRP A 159 -6.54 -9.28 -1.80
C TRP A 159 -5.60 -9.43 -0.60
N GLY A 160 -4.55 -8.63 -0.51
CA GLY A 160 -3.61 -8.61 0.61
C GLY A 160 -3.03 -7.21 0.85
N ASP A 161 -2.16 -7.09 1.84
CA ASP A 161 -1.53 -5.83 2.26
C ASP A 161 -0.18 -5.57 1.53
N ASP A 162 -0.14 -5.77 0.21
CA ASP A 162 1.07 -5.61 -0.60
C ASP A 162 1.64 -4.18 -0.55
N GLU A 163 0.77 -3.19 -0.40
CA GLU A 163 1.16 -1.77 -0.36
C GLU A 163 2.06 -1.43 0.84
N GLY A 164 2.06 -2.27 1.89
CA GLY A 164 2.97 -2.17 3.02
C GLY A 164 4.42 -2.54 2.71
N GLY A 165 4.71 -3.07 1.52
CA GLY A 165 6.03 -3.54 1.10
C GLY A 165 7.00 -2.45 0.63
N VAL A 166 8.22 -2.92 0.26
CA VAL A 166 9.26 -2.13 -0.41
C VAL A 166 9.23 -2.46 -1.90
N VAL A 167 9.23 -1.45 -2.76
CA VAL A 167 9.12 -1.58 -4.22
C VAL A 167 10.28 -0.88 -4.91
N ARG A 168 10.66 -1.32 -6.11
CA ARG A 168 11.64 -0.61 -6.94
C ARG A 168 11.08 0.71 -7.44
N THR A 169 11.76 1.81 -7.14
CA THR A 169 11.30 3.18 -7.49
C THR A 169 11.15 3.38 -9.00
N ASP A 170 11.98 2.74 -9.81
CA ASP A 170 11.91 2.82 -11.26
C ASP A 170 10.65 2.16 -11.83
N VAL A 171 10.15 1.09 -11.18
CA VAL A 171 8.86 0.45 -11.52
C VAL A 171 7.71 1.39 -11.21
N LEU A 172 7.72 2.05 -10.03
CA LEU A 172 6.73 3.08 -9.69
C LEU A 172 6.69 4.21 -10.71
N ARG A 173 7.86 4.69 -11.13
CA ARG A 173 7.96 5.80 -12.09
C ARG A 173 7.49 5.47 -13.50
N ARG A 174 7.52 4.18 -13.88
CA ARG A 174 7.02 3.68 -15.17
C ARG A 174 5.53 3.42 -15.15
N GLY A 175 4.95 3.16 -13.98
CA GLY A 175 3.54 2.86 -13.78
C GLY A 175 2.66 4.12 -13.61
N ALA A 176 1.36 3.90 -13.45
CA ALA A 176 0.47 4.93 -12.96
C ALA A 176 0.63 5.07 -11.44
N LEU A 177 0.68 6.30 -10.99
CA LEU A 177 0.61 6.61 -9.56
C LEU A 177 -0.81 6.38 -9.02
N HIS A 178 -1.02 6.62 -7.73
CA HIS A 178 -2.33 6.45 -7.10
C HIS A 178 -3.40 7.30 -7.80
N GLY A 179 -4.44 6.62 -8.30
CA GLY A 179 -5.61 7.27 -8.89
C GLY A 179 -6.58 7.78 -7.83
N SER A 180 -7.55 8.63 -8.26
CA SER A 180 -8.59 9.17 -7.38
C SER A 180 -9.96 8.55 -7.67
N TYR A 181 -10.01 7.30 -8.10
CA TYR A 181 -11.22 6.55 -8.41
C TYR A 181 -11.38 5.37 -7.44
N HIS A 182 -12.53 4.74 -7.49
CA HIS A 182 -12.84 3.60 -6.63
C HIS A 182 -11.87 2.44 -6.86
N PHE A 183 -11.29 1.87 -5.80
CA PHE A 183 -10.26 0.81 -5.87
C PHE A 183 -9.00 1.18 -6.68
N ALA A 184 -8.57 2.44 -6.63
CA ALA A 184 -7.36 2.89 -7.31
C ALA A 184 -6.09 2.22 -6.72
N ASP A 185 -6.07 1.96 -5.43
CA ASP A 185 -5.10 1.15 -4.70
C ASP A 185 -4.91 -0.22 -5.36
N ARG A 186 -6.01 -0.93 -5.61
CA ARG A 186 -5.99 -2.24 -6.25
C ARG A 186 -5.40 -2.22 -7.66
N THR A 187 -5.75 -1.21 -8.47
CA THR A 187 -5.18 -1.10 -9.81
C THR A 187 -3.70 -0.76 -9.78
N PHE A 188 -3.27 0.01 -8.79
CA PHE A 188 -1.87 0.34 -8.55
C PHE A 188 -1.04 -0.92 -8.25
N THR A 189 -1.47 -1.72 -7.28
CA THR A 189 -0.74 -2.95 -6.91
C THR A 189 -0.74 -3.99 -8.03
N ILE A 190 -1.87 -4.17 -8.74
CA ILE A 190 -1.93 -5.05 -9.91
C ILE A 190 -0.98 -4.61 -11.03
N GLU A 191 -0.81 -3.29 -11.23
CA GLU A 191 0.15 -2.79 -12.21
C GLU A 191 1.58 -3.19 -11.82
N LEU A 192 1.96 -3.09 -10.55
CA LEU A 192 3.27 -3.55 -10.07
C LEU A 192 3.47 -5.05 -10.36
N ALA A 193 2.46 -5.88 -10.09
CA ALA A 193 2.52 -7.32 -10.36
C ALA A 193 2.66 -7.68 -11.85
N LEU A 194 2.26 -6.80 -12.75
CA LEU A 194 2.52 -6.97 -14.19
C LEU A 194 3.97 -6.69 -14.59
N HIS A 195 4.72 -5.96 -13.76
CA HIS A 195 6.14 -5.66 -14.01
C HIS A 195 7.10 -6.73 -13.48
N GLY A 196 6.71 -7.52 -12.48
CA GLY A 196 7.52 -8.61 -11.95
C GLY A 196 6.85 -9.30 -10.76
N PRO A 197 7.42 -10.41 -10.26
CA PRO A 197 6.92 -11.11 -9.10
C PRO A 197 7.13 -10.31 -7.82
N PHE A 198 6.34 -10.66 -6.79
CA PHE A 198 6.51 -10.18 -5.43
C PHE A 198 7.14 -11.27 -4.57
N PHE A 199 7.88 -10.85 -3.56
CA PHE A 199 8.42 -11.72 -2.53
C PHE A 199 7.74 -11.43 -1.18
N MET A 200 7.35 -12.48 -0.49
CA MET A 200 6.72 -12.36 0.82
C MET A 200 7.64 -12.92 1.91
N VAL A 201 8.14 -12.04 2.78
CA VAL A 201 8.89 -12.40 3.98
C VAL A 201 7.96 -13.17 4.92
N PRO A 202 8.30 -14.41 5.33
CA PRO A 202 7.41 -15.25 6.15
C PRO A 202 7.48 -14.89 7.64
N ASP A 203 7.31 -13.61 7.97
CA ASP A 203 7.23 -13.09 9.33
C ASP A 203 6.24 -11.94 9.42
N TYR A 204 5.56 -11.77 10.57
CA TYR A 204 4.62 -10.69 10.82
C TYR A 204 5.37 -9.41 11.18
N LEU A 205 5.57 -8.55 10.18
CA LEU A 205 6.34 -7.30 10.32
C LEU A 205 5.54 -6.07 9.92
N TYR A 206 4.32 -6.23 9.41
CA TYR A 206 3.42 -5.13 9.10
C TYR A 206 2.14 -5.26 9.92
N PHE A 207 1.82 -4.23 10.71
CA PHE A 207 0.67 -4.20 11.62
C PHE A 207 -0.26 -3.05 11.23
N ARG A 208 -1.34 -3.41 10.51
CA ARG A 208 -2.34 -2.45 10.07
C ARG A 208 -3.34 -2.13 11.18
N ARG A 209 -3.42 -0.87 11.55
CA ARG A 209 -4.33 -0.44 12.61
C ARG A 209 -5.77 -0.27 12.11
N TYR A 210 -6.72 -0.77 12.90
CA TYR A 210 -8.14 -0.57 12.71
C TYR A 210 -8.69 0.35 13.80
N HIS A 211 -9.12 1.56 13.41
CA HIS A 211 -9.69 2.54 14.33
C HIS A 211 -10.92 3.23 13.73
N SER A 212 -11.69 3.97 14.56
CA SER A 212 -12.95 4.58 14.17
C SER A 212 -12.82 5.68 13.09
N GLY A 213 -11.69 6.40 13.06
CA GLY A 213 -11.41 7.50 12.14
C GLY A 213 -10.86 7.07 10.77
N GLN A 214 -10.69 5.77 10.51
CA GLN A 214 -10.00 5.28 9.32
C GLN A 214 -10.80 5.54 8.02
N ALA A 215 -10.12 6.06 7.00
CA ALA A 215 -10.71 6.35 5.69
C ALA A 215 -11.31 5.12 4.99
N GLY A 216 -10.77 3.93 5.24
CA GLY A 216 -11.27 2.65 4.72
C GLY A 216 -12.73 2.33 5.07
N LYS A 217 -13.25 2.89 6.19
CA LYS A 217 -14.65 2.73 6.64
C LYS A 217 -15.66 3.56 5.86
N ILE A 218 -15.22 4.41 4.93
CA ILE A 218 -16.13 5.19 4.08
C ILE A 218 -16.81 4.26 3.06
N SER A 219 -18.04 3.82 3.34
CA SER A 219 -18.83 2.92 2.47
C SER A 219 -19.34 3.60 1.20
N ASN A 220 -19.56 4.93 1.23
CA ASN A 220 -20.09 5.67 0.10
C ASN A 220 -18.98 5.99 -0.92
N ILE A 221 -19.11 5.43 -2.14
CA ILE A 221 -18.15 5.59 -3.25
C ILE A 221 -17.78 7.05 -3.51
N ARG A 222 -18.76 7.95 -3.53
CA ARG A 222 -18.50 9.38 -3.81
C ARG A 222 -17.70 10.02 -2.69
N ARG A 223 -18.02 9.72 -1.43
CA ARG A 223 -17.25 10.21 -0.28
C ARG A 223 -15.84 9.65 -0.30
N ARG A 224 -15.67 8.35 -0.60
CA ARG A 224 -14.36 7.74 -0.75
C ARG A 224 -13.53 8.44 -1.84
N CYS A 225 -14.07 8.61 -3.04
CA CYS A 225 -13.37 9.30 -4.12
C CYS A 225 -13.11 10.79 -3.83
N ALA A 226 -14.00 11.47 -3.10
CA ALA A 226 -13.78 12.86 -2.66
C ALA A 226 -12.69 12.97 -1.59
N ASN A 227 -12.51 11.95 -0.75
CA ASN A 227 -11.38 11.86 0.19
C ASN A 227 -10.06 11.61 -0.55
N LEU A 228 -10.08 10.78 -1.60
CA LEU A 228 -8.92 10.58 -2.48
C LEU A 228 -8.52 11.87 -3.21
N ASP A 229 -9.49 12.65 -3.69
CA ASP A 229 -9.28 13.92 -4.36
C ASP A 229 -10.53 14.82 -4.19
N PRO A 230 -10.44 15.99 -3.51
CA PRO A 230 -11.59 16.89 -3.30
C PRO A 230 -12.31 17.31 -4.59
N ARG A 231 -11.63 17.35 -5.74
CA ARG A 231 -12.23 17.63 -7.04
C ARG A 231 -13.30 16.62 -7.47
N ARG A 232 -13.25 15.40 -6.89
CA ARG A 232 -14.24 14.33 -7.12
C ARG A 232 -15.57 14.55 -6.42
N ALA A 233 -15.67 15.52 -5.52
CA ALA A 233 -16.92 15.88 -4.84
C ALA A 233 -17.98 16.42 -5.82
N ASN A 234 -17.58 17.01 -6.95
CA ASN A 234 -18.49 17.53 -7.97
C ASN A 234 -19.25 16.37 -8.66
N ARG A 235 -20.56 16.27 -8.37
CA ARG A 235 -21.42 15.16 -8.83
C ARG A 235 -21.68 15.18 -10.34
N LEU A 236 -21.73 16.35 -10.95
CA LEU A 236 -21.94 16.49 -12.39
C LEU A 236 -20.72 16.07 -13.19
N ALA A 237 -19.54 16.50 -12.75
CA ALA A 237 -18.28 16.13 -13.38
C ALA A 237 -17.88 14.67 -13.12
N ASN A 238 -18.32 14.08 -11.98
CA ASN A 238 -17.94 12.74 -11.53
C ASN A 238 -19.17 11.88 -11.21
N PRO A 239 -19.98 11.49 -12.19
CA PRO A 239 -21.07 10.53 -11.98
C PRO A 239 -20.47 9.16 -11.57
N VAL A 240 -21.22 8.36 -10.80
CA VAL A 240 -20.74 7.06 -10.31
C VAL A 240 -20.28 6.14 -11.44
N ALA A 241 -20.99 6.15 -12.56
CA ALA A 241 -20.62 5.37 -13.75
C ALA A 241 -19.21 5.72 -14.27
N ARG A 242 -18.82 7.01 -14.24
CA ARG A 242 -17.47 7.44 -14.59
C ARG A 242 -16.43 6.88 -13.63
N LEU A 243 -16.69 6.90 -12.31
CA LEU A 243 -15.76 6.38 -11.30
C LEU A 243 -15.50 4.88 -11.47
N TYR A 244 -16.53 4.12 -11.86
CA TYR A 244 -16.36 2.71 -12.22
C TYR A 244 -15.65 2.52 -13.57
N ALA A 245 -15.96 3.33 -14.57
CA ALA A 245 -15.28 3.27 -15.85
C ALA A 245 -13.79 3.58 -15.72
N GLU A 246 -13.41 4.55 -14.89
CA GLU A 246 -12.02 4.86 -14.57
C GLU A 246 -11.30 3.69 -13.85
N TYR A 247 -11.99 2.95 -12.99
CA TYR A 247 -11.45 1.74 -12.38
C TYR A 247 -11.13 0.65 -13.43
N ILE A 248 -12.05 0.36 -14.33
CA ILE A 248 -11.80 -0.60 -15.42
C ILE A 248 -10.70 -0.08 -16.34
N TRP A 249 -10.71 1.21 -16.67
CA TRP A 249 -9.67 1.84 -17.46
C TRP A 249 -8.28 1.77 -16.79
N GLY A 250 -8.23 1.80 -15.47
CA GLY A 250 -7.01 1.57 -14.68
C GLY A 250 -6.35 0.24 -15.06
N TYR A 251 -7.10 -0.86 -15.07
CA TYR A 251 -6.59 -2.17 -15.49
C TYR A 251 -6.16 -2.21 -16.96
N VAL A 252 -6.99 -1.66 -17.86
CA VAL A 252 -6.64 -1.59 -19.30
C VAL A 252 -5.33 -0.82 -19.48
N SER A 253 -5.16 0.27 -18.77
CA SER A 253 -3.97 1.11 -18.85
C SER A 253 -2.75 0.44 -18.26
N ALA A 254 -2.90 -0.30 -17.15
CA ALA A 254 -1.83 -1.11 -16.53
C ALA A 254 -1.32 -2.18 -17.53
N ILE A 255 -2.23 -2.95 -18.15
CA ILE A 255 -1.85 -3.94 -19.18
C ILE A 255 -1.11 -3.27 -20.35
N ARG A 256 -1.55 -2.09 -20.79
CA ARG A 256 -0.91 -1.38 -21.92
C ARG A 256 0.52 -0.95 -21.61
N ARG A 257 0.77 -0.42 -20.39
CA ARG A 257 2.09 0.05 -19.95
C ARG A 257 3.05 -1.07 -19.60
N ALA A 258 2.52 -2.22 -19.13
CA ALA A 258 3.34 -3.36 -18.71
C ALA A 258 4.30 -3.81 -19.80
N PRO A 259 5.54 -4.24 -19.45
CA PRO A 259 6.58 -4.69 -20.39
C PRO A 259 6.31 -6.13 -20.89
N LEU A 260 5.08 -6.37 -21.34
CA LEU A 260 4.61 -7.68 -21.81
C LEU A 260 4.56 -7.76 -23.32
N SER A 261 4.73 -8.96 -23.87
CA SER A 261 4.48 -9.25 -25.27
C SER A 261 3.02 -9.04 -25.66
N ALA A 262 2.72 -8.90 -26.95
CA ALA A 262 1.36 -8.78 -27.46
C ALA A 262 0.47 -9.99 -27.08
N ALA A 263 1.05 -11.19 -27.05
CA ALA A 263 0.35 -12.42 -26.67
C ALA A 263 -0.06 -12.40 -25.18
N GLU A 264 0.86 -12.01 -24.29
CA GLU A 264 0.60 -11.88 -22.85
C GLU A 264 -0.43 -10.78 -22.55
N LYS A 265 -0.31 -9.60 -23.19
CA LYS A 265 -1.32 -8.54 -23.11
C LYS A 265 -2.69 -9.03 -23.55
N GLY A 266 -2.76 -9.76 -24.67
CA GLY A 266 -3.97 -10.39 -25.16
C GLY A 266 -4.57 -11.38 -24.16
N HIS A 267 -3.72 -12.14 -23.44
CA HIS A 267 -4.17 -13.01 -22.35
C HIS A 267 -4.74 -12.21 -21.18
N CYS A 268 -4.03 -11.20 -20.69
CA CYS A 268 -4.52 -10.32 -19.62
C CYS A 268 -5.86 -9.66 -19.97
N TYR A 269 -6.06 -9.20 -21.21
CA TYR A 269 -7.36 -8.67 -21.64
C TYR A 269 -8.48 -9.71 -21.63
N ARG A 270 -8.21 -10.97 -21.99
CA ARG A 270 -9.19 -12.06 -21.88
C ARG A 270 -9.54 -12.34 -20.41
N VAL A 271 -8.54 -12.36 -19.53
CA VAL A 271 -8.75 -12.53 -18.07
C VAL A 271 -9.61 -11.38 -17.53
N LEU A 272 -9.28 -10.13 -17.87
CA LEU A 272 -10.05 -8.94 -17.46
C LEU A 272 -11.50 -9.01 -17.97
N ALA A 273 -11.70 -9.38 -19.23
CA ALA A 273 -13.05 -9.51 -19.81
C ALA A 273 -13.89 -10.57 -19.07
N ARG A 274 -13.30 -11.72 -18.71
CA ARG A 274 -13.97 -12.74 -17.90
C ARG A 274 -14.35 -12.23 -16.51
N TRP A 275 -13.44 -11.50 -15.87
CA TRP A 275 -13.67 -10.91 -14.56
C TRP A 275 -14.82 -9.88 -14.60
N ILE A 276 -14.88 -9.02 -15.62
CA ILE A 276 -15.97 -8.05 -15.83
C ILE A 276 -17.29 -8.79 -16.09
N ALA A 277 -17.30 -9.80 -16.97
CA ALA A 277 -18.50 -10.57 -17.30
C ALA A 277 -19.07 -11.30 -16.07
N GLY A 278 -18.20 -11.88 -15.21
CA GLY A 278 -18.63 -12.52 -13.97
C GLY A 278 -19.28 -11.55 -12.96
N ARG A 279 -18.92 -10.28 -13.00
CA ARG A 279 -19.54 -9.24 -12.14
C ARG A 279 -20.81 -8.62 -12.72
N ALA A 280 -21.00 -8.69 -14.04
CA ALA A 280 -22.20 -8.21 -14.73
C ALA A 280 -23.34 -9.23 -14.76
N ALA A 281 -23.04 -10.52 -14.49
CA ALA A 281 -24.04 -11.57 -14.46
C ALA A 281 -24.99 -11.39 -13.27
N PRO A 282 -26.32 -11.46 -13.46
CA PRO A 282 -27.25 -11.43 -12.34
C PRO A 282 -26.99 -12.60 -11.39
N VAL A 283 -27.07 -12.36 -10.08
CA VAL A 283 -26.84 -13.35 -9.01
C VAL A 283 -27.95 -14.40 -9.05
N THR A 284 -27.90 -15.34 -9.98
CA THR A 284 -28.88 -16.44 -10.13
C THR A 284 -28.31 -17.80 -9.73
N SER A 285 -27.04 -17.91 -9.32
CA SER A 285 -26.52 -19.16 -8.76
C SER A 285 -25.78 -18.93 -7.46
N ARG A 286 -26.28 -19.52 -6.40
CA ARG A 286 -25.79 -19.50 -5.01
C ARG A 286 -24.52 -20.33 -4.78
N THR A 287 -23.64 -20.49 -5.75
CA THR A 287 -22.44 -21.34 -5.65
C THR A 287 -21.12 -20.65 -6.02
N LEU A 288 -21.09 -19.33 -6.03
CA LEU A 288 -19.82 -18.62 -6.04
C LEU A 288 -19.47 -18.30 -4.59
N THR A 289 -18.47 -18.98 -4.07
CA THR A 289 -17.88 -18.71 -2.76
C THR A 289 -17.72 -17.20 -2.55
N ARG A 290 -18.20 -16.72 -1.42
CA ARG A 290 -18.37 -15.31 -1.04
C ARG A 290 -17.09 -14.45 -1.14
N SER A 291 -15.91 -15.06 -1.26
CA SER A 291 -14.60 -14.39 -1.26
C SER A 291 -14.22 -13.66 -2.57
N GLY A 292 -14.75 -14.05 -3.72
CA GLY A 292 -14.31 -13.51 -5.02
C GLY A 292 -15.02 -12.24 -5.50
N LEU A 293 -16.15 -11.83 -4.91
CA LEU A 293 -17.01 -10.76 -5.45
C LEU A 293 -17.01 -9.47 -4.63
N SER A 294 -16.69 -9.53 -3.34
CA SER A 294 -16.74 -8.35 -2.46
C SER A 294 -15.42 -7.59 -2.37
N GLY A 295 -14.29 -8.17 -2.76
CA GLY A 295 -12.97 -7.63 -2.46
C GLY A 295 -12.72 -7.60 -0.94
N GLU A 296 -13.43 -8.44 -0.18
CA GLU A 296 -13.22 -8.59 1.26
C GLU A 296 -11.93 -9.35 1.50
N GLU A 297 -11.09 -8.78 2.35
CA GLU A 297 -9.91 -9.44 2.88
C GLU A 297 -10.33 -10.68 3.67
N THR A 298 -9.59 -11.75 3.52
CA THR A 298 -9.75 -12.93 4.35
C THR A 298 -8.87 -12.79 5.59
N PHE A 299 -9.43 -13.13 6.75
CA PHE A 299 -8.76 -13.01 8.03
C PHE A 299 -8.78 -14.35 8.74
N ALA A 300 -7.65 -14.69 9.35
CA ALA A 300 -7.53 -15.83 10.26
C ALA A 300 -7.36 -15.33 11.70
N PRO A 301 -7.69 -16.14 12.72
CA PRO A 301 -7.37 -15.82 14.10
C PRO A 301 -5.82 -15.72 14.25
N PRO A 302 -5.31 -14.79 15.09
CA PRO A 302 -3.87 -14.66 15.29
C PRO A 302 -3.30 -15.96 15.87
N PRO A 303 -2.08 -16.39 15.45
CA PRO A 303 -1.32 -17.36 16.19
C PRO A 303 -1.10 -16.86 17.62
N ARG A 304 -1.03 -17.76 18.60
CA ARG A 304 -1.03 -17.43 20.05
C ARG A 304 0.13 -16.55 20.55
N GLU A 305 1.08 -16.18 19.71
CA GLU A 305 2.36 -15.58 20.13
C GLU A 305 2.79 -14.32 19.37
N ILE A 306 1.89 -13.64 18.60
CA ILE A 306 2.28 -12.38 17.98
C ILE A 306 2.13 -11.26 19.02
N SER A 307 3.25 -10.74 19.53
CA SER A 307 3.29 -9.53 20.33
C SER A 307 3.89 -8.39 19.52
N VAL A 308 3.13 -7.32 19.29
CA VAL A 308 3.58 -6.12 18.57
C VAL A 308 4.81 -5.52 19.25
N ASP A 309 4.78 -5.37 20.57
CA ASP A 309 5.91 -4.84 21.34
C ASP A 309 7.18 -5.66 21.15
N ALA A 310 7.07 -7.01 21.16
CA ALA A 310 8.21 -7.88 20.95
C ALA A 310 8.80 -7.76 19.54
N VAL A 311 7.98 -7.51 18.52
CA VAL A 311 8.42 -7.41 17.12
C VAL A 311 8.97 -6.01 16.80
N VAL A 312 8.37 -4.97 17.35
CA VAL A 312 8.84 -3.58 17.20
C VAL A 312 10.12 -3.36 18.02
N ALA A 313 10.24 -3.98 19.22
CA ALA A 313 11.36 -3.81 20.16
C ALA A 313 12.49 -4.84 20.01
N ARG A 314 12.46 -5.81 19.07
CA ARG A 314 13.47 -6.89 18.92
C ARG A 314 14.94 -6.44 18.86
N GLY A 315 15.21 -5.13 18.88
CA GLY A 315 16.55 -4.57 18.85
C GLY A 315 17.34 -4.56 20.15
N GLU A 316 16.71 -4.74 21.32
CA GLU A 316 17.41 -4.60 22.60
C GLU A 316 18.04 -5.92 23.14
N ARG A 317 17.79 -7.09 22.53
CA ARG A 317 18.20 -8.40 23.08
C ARG A 317 19.31 -9.12 22.32
N ARG A 318 19.98 -8.52 21.33
CA ARG A 318 21.15 -9.14 20.67
C ARG A 318 22.51 -8.54 21.04
N VAL A 319 22.56 -7.72 22.09
CA VAL A 319 23.85 -7.25 22.67
C VAL A 319 23.91 -7.70 24.13
N GLN A 320 24.10 -8.99 24.35
CA GLN A 320 24.74 -9.55 25.53
C GLN A 320 25.55 -10.79 25.14
#